data_942c21b43d5dee5c5aaf1778d0ddb785
#
_entry.id   942c21b43d5dee5c5aaf1778d0ddb785
#
_cell.length_a   1.000
_cell.length_b   1.000
_cell.length_c   1.000
_cell.angle_alpha   90.00
_cell.angle_beta   90.00
_cell.angle_gamma   90.00
#
_symmetry.space_group_name_H-M   'P 1'
#
loop_
_entity.id
_entity.type
_entity.pdbx_description
1 polymer ?
#
loop_
_entity_poly.entity_id
_entity_poly.type
_entity_poly.pdbx_seq_one_letter_code
_entity_poly.pdbx_strand_id
1 'polypeptide(L)'
;NPDFLALWADNFEEEKAVLEQFCALVSTRREAHPDMRVYHYAAYERTKLRQLRTRHNTAHDCVERLLGELLVDLYPIVTKAVAVGLPRYGLKALEAIYLPTGTRTGIAGGGESVVAFYRYQQLRAAADATGATELKNSILGYNEIDCYSTKLLRDWLLALVES
;
A
#
# COMPACT_ATOMS: atom_id res chain seq x y z
N ASN A 1 -4.60 -14.94 7.38
CA ASN A 1 -4.30 -13.72 6.61
C ASN A 1 -3.60 -14.08 5.32
N PRO A 2 -3.91 -13.44 4.19
CA PRO A 2 -3.05 -13.52 3.04
C PRO A 2 -1.64 -13.07 3.45
N ASP A 3 -0.63 -13.71 2.88
CA ASP A 3 0.76 -13.43 3.23
C ASP A 3 1.10 -11.95 2.96
N PHE A 4 1.22 -11.16 4.02
CA PHE A 4 1.68 -9.78 3.92
C PHE A 4 3.19 -9.79 3.70
N LEU A 5 3.64 -9.22 2.60
CA LEU A 5 5.05 -9.02 2.31
C LEU A 5 5.42 -7.55 2.49
N ALA A 6 6.25 -7.28 3.48
CA ALA A 6 6.81 -5.96 3.70
C ALA A 6 8.16 -5.83 2.98
N LEU A 7 8.29 -4.83 2.12
CA LEU A 7 9.55 -4.41 1.55
C LEU A 7 9.98 -3.11 2.23
N TRP A 8 11.19 -3.07 2.78
CA TRP A 8 11.68 -1.96 3.59
C TRP A 8 13.01 -1.45 3.08
N ALA A 9 13.17 -0.13 3.06
CA ALA A 9 14.41 0.54 2.70
C ALA A 9 14.78 1.58 3.76
N ASP A 10 16.01 1.58 4.17
CA ASP A 10 16.55 2.53 5.15
C ASP A 10 17.38 3.65 4.52
N ASN A 11 17.73 3.49 3.24
CA ASN A 11 18.56 4.43 2.50
C ASN A 11 18.23 4.39 1.00
N PHE A 12 18.87 5.27 0.25
CA PHE A 12 18.65 5.43 -1.18
C PHE A 12 18.94 4.17 -2.01
N GLU A 13 20.00 3.45 -1.70
CA GLU A 13 20.37 2.23 -2.42
C GLU A 13 19.38 1.09 -2.15
N GLU A 14 18.96 0.95 -0.92
CA GLU A 14 17.94 -0.02 -0.53
C GLU A 14 16.58 0.33 -1.16
N GLU A 15 16.22 1.61 -1.27
CA GLU A 15 14.98 2.06 -1.93
C GLU A 15 14.95 1.61 -3.41
N LYS A 16 16.09 1.69 -4.11
CA LYS A 16 16.24 1.15 -5.45
C LYS A 16 16.05 -0.36 -5.49
N ALA A 17 16.76 -1.08 -4.62
CA ALA A 17 16.70 -2.54 -4.55
C ALA A 17 15.27 -3.03 -4.24
N VAL A 18 14.55 -2.35 -3.35
CA VAL A 18 13.16 -2.65 -3.01
C VAL A 18 12.24 -2.45 -4.21
N LEU A 19 12.41 -1.40 -5.01
CA LEU A 19 11.63 -1.22 -6.23
C LEU A 19 11.87 -2.35 -7.24
N GLU A 20 13.12 -2.74 -7.43
CA GLU A 20 13.50 -3.83 -8.33
C GLU A 20 12.95 -5.18 -7.84
N GLN A 21 13.03 -5.45 -6.53
CA GLN A 21 12.45 -6.64 -5.91
C GLN A 21 10.92 -6.69 -6.06
N PHE A 22 10.23 -5.58 -5.86
CA PHE A 22 8.79 -5.48 -6.10
C PHE A 22 8.44 -5.79 -7.55
N CYS A 23 9.20 -5.25 -8.50
CA CYS A 23 8.99 -5.51 -9.92
C CYS A 23 9.24 -6.98 -10.29
N ALA A 24 10.25 -7.62 -9.73
CA ALA A 24 10.51 -9.05 -9.91
C ALA A 24 9.36 -9.90 -9.37
N LEU A 25 8.86 -9.58 -8.17
CA LEU A 25 7.70 -10.25 -7.58
C LEU A 25 6.46 -10.15 -8.47
N VAL A 26 6.16 -8.96 -8.99
CA VAL A 26 5.01 -8.75 -9.89
C VAL A 26 5.17 -9.55 -11.17
N SER A 27 6.36 -9.56 -11.77
CA SER A 27 6.65 -10.32 -12.99
C SER A 27 6.45 -11.83 -12.78
N THR A 28 7.04 -12.39 -11.74
CA THR A 28 6.91 -13.82 -11.40
C THR A 28 5.44 -14.21 -11.13
N ARG A 29 4.71 -13.36 -10.39
CA ARG A 29 3.28 -13.63 -10.13
C ARG A 29 2.44 -13.55 -11.41
N ARG A 30 2.77 -12.64 -12.31
CA ARG A 30 2.06 -12.51 -13.59
C ARG A 30 2.30 -13.69 -14.52
N GLU A 31 3.49 -14.28 -14.52
CA GLU A 31 3.78 -15.52 -15.26
C GLU A 31 2.89 -16.68 -14.80
N ALA A 32 2.70 -16.80 -13.48
CA ALA A 32 1.82 -17.82 -12.89
C ALA A 32 0.33 -17.47 -13.03
N HIS A 33 -0.02 -16.19 -13.07
CA HIS A 33 -1.39 -15.68 -13.09
C HIS A 33 -1.53 -14.53 -14.12
N PRO A 34 -1.66 -14.81 -15.42
CA PRO A 34 -1.66 -13.80 -16.49
C PRO A 34 -2.75 -12.72 -16.33
N ASP A 35 -3.89 -13.07 -15.73
CA ASP A 35 -5.03 -12.18 -15.51
C ASP A 35 -4.98 -11.41 -14.19
N MET A 36 -3.88 -11.52 -13.42
CA MET A 36 -3.76 -10.84 -12.14
C MET A 36 -3.91 -9.32 -12.29
N ARG A 37 -4.43 -8.69 -11.23
CA ARG A 37 -4.47 -7.23 -11.07
C ARG A 37 -3.84 -6.83 -9.74
N VAL A 38 -3.31 -5.63 -9.69
CA VAL A 38 -2.74 -5.01 -8.48
C VAL A 38 -3.70 -3.91 -8.04
N TYR A 39 -4.38 -4.12 -6.93
CA TYR A 39 -5.37 -3.17 -6.43
C TYR A 39 -4.71 -2.14 -5.53
N HIS A 40 -5.16 -0.89 -5.65
CA HIS A 40 -4.75 0.22 -4.80
C HIS A 40 -5.92 1.18 -4.56
N TYR A 41 -5.72 2.16 -3.69
CA TYR A 41 -6.73 3.15 -3.37
C TYR A 41 -6.23 4.57 -3.57
N ALA A 42 -6.84 5.30 -4.52
CA ALA A 42 -6.50 6.65 -4.93
C ALA A 42 -5.10 6.79 -5.58
N ALA A 43 -4.57 7.99 -5.68
CA ALA A 43 -3.44 8.29 -6.56
C ALA A 43 -2.05 8.04 -5.95
N TYR A 44 -1.98 7.67 -4.66
CA TYR A 44 -0.71 7.64 -3.92
C TYR A 44 0.29 6.65 -4.53
N GLU A 45 -0.10 5.39 -4.71
CA GLU A 45 0.77 4.31 -5.22
C GLU A 45 1.27 4.62 -6.63
N ARG A 46 0.37 5.09 -7.50
CA ARG A 46 0.73 5.49 -8.87
C ARG A 46 1.76 6.62 -8.89
N THR A 47 1.57 7.60 -8.03
CA THR A 47 2.48 8.74 -7.89
C THR A 47 3.84 8.30 -7.37
N LYS A 48 3.87 7.44 -6.35
CA LYS A 48 5.12 6.94 -5.76
C LYS A 48 5.91 6.07 -6.73
N LEU A 49 5.27 5.17 -7.46
CA LEU A 49 5.93 4.35 -8.47
C LEU A 49 6.62 5.20 -9.55
N ARG A 50 5.96 6.26 -10.03
CA ARG A 50 6.57 7.20 -10.98
C ARG A 50 7.77 7.93 -10.38
N GLN A 51 7.64 8.42 -9.14
CA GLN A 51 8.71 9.11 -8.43
C GLN A 51 9.93 8.21 -8.22
N LEU A 52 9.73 6.98 -7.75
CA LEU A 52 10.79 5.99 -7.50
C LEU A 52 11.50 5.62 -8.80
N ARG A 53 10.76 5.31 -9.86
CA ARG A 53 11.32 5.03 -11.18
C ARG A 53 12.22 6.17 -11.68
N THR A 54 11.75 7.40 -11.58
CA THR A 54 12.50 8.58 -12.04
C THR A 54 13.71 8.84 -11.14
N ARG A 55 13.55 8.75 -9.82
CA ARG A 55 14.61 8.99 -8.84
C ARG A 55 15.78 8.02 -9.00
N HIS A 56 15.49 6.75 -9.22
CA HIS A 56 16.50 5.69 -9.30
C HIS A 56 16.90 5.32 -10.73
N ASN A 57 16.23 5.90 -11.72
CA ASN A 57 16.43 5.57 -13.13
C ASN A 57 16.45 4.06 -13.40
N THR A 58 15.48 3.33 -12.84
CA THR A 58 15.39 1.87 -12.92
C THR A 58 13.95 1.38 -13.09
N ALA A 59 13.77 0.10 -13.39
CA ALA A 59 12.49 -0.60 -13.46
C ALA A 59 11.46 0.03 -14.43
N HIS A 60 11.92 0.68 -15.50
CA HIS A 60 11.07 1.45 -16.43
C HIS A 60 9.93 0.62 -16.99
N ASP A 61 10.22 -0.53 -17.62
CA ASP A 61 9.21 -1.37 -18.29
C ASP A 61 8.20 -1.94 -17.30
N CYS A 62 8.66 -2.35 -16.12
CA CYS A 62 7.80 -2.86 -15.08
C CYS A 62 6.83 -1.78 -14.57
N VAL A 63 7.35 -0.60 -14.26
CA VAL A 63 6.52 0.50 -13.76
C VAL A 63 5.54 0.99 -14.83
N GLU A 64 5.94 1.10 -16.10
CA GLU A 64 5.03 1.44 -17.20
C GLU A 64 3.90 0.41 -17.33
N ARG A 65 4.23 -0.88 -17.27
CA ARG A 65 3.24 -1.96 -17.30
C ARG A 65 2.30 -1.92 -16.09
N LEU A 66 2.83 -1.70 -14.88
CA LEU A 66 2.01 -1.52 -13.69
C LEU A 66 1.01 -0.37 -13.88
N LEU A 67 1.50 0.79 -14.30
CA LEU A 67 0.69 2.00 -14.44
C LEU A 67 -0.34 1.92 -15.59
N GLY A 68 0.00 1.23 -16.67
CA GLY A 68 -0.84 1.13 -17.88
C GLY A 68 -1.84 -0.02 -17.85
N GLU A 69 -1.45 -1.18 -17.29
CA GLU A 69 -2.21 -2.41 -17.46
C GLU A 69 -2.67 -3.07 -16.14
N LEU A 70 -1.84 -3.06 -15.10
CA LEU A 70 -2.06 -3.93 -13.94
C LEU A 70 -2.75 -3.23 -12.77
N LEU A 71 -2.48 -1.95 -12.56
CA LEU A 71 -3.02 -1.19 -11.42
C LEU A 71 -4.51 -0.88 -11.61
N VAL A 72 -5.30 -1.29 -10.64
CA VAL A 72 -6.73 -0.99 -10.54
C VAL A 72 -6.96 -0.09 -9.33
N ASP A 73 -7.37 1.15 -9.59
CA ASP A 73 -7.73 2.12 -8.56
C ASP A 73 -9.18 1.89 -8.11
N LEU A 74 -9.37 1.51 -6.86
CA LEU A 74 -10.70 1.28 -6.30
C LEU A 74 -11.45 2.58 -5.97
N TYR A 75 -10.76 3.71 -5.80
CA TYR A 75 -11.38 4.99 -5.46
C TYR A 75 -12.44 5.45 -6.49
N PRO A 76 -12.13 5.54 -7.81
CA PRO A 76 -13.14 5.91 -8.80
C PRO A 76 -14.27 4.88 -8.94
N ILE A 77 -14.02 3.60 -8.63
CA ILE A 77 -15.06 2.58 -8.64
C ILE A 77 -16.05 2.87 -7.53
N VAL A 78 -15.58 3.03 -6.30
CA VAL A 78 -16.44 3.33 -5.15
C VAL A 78 -17.23 4.62 -5.36
N THR A 79 -16.57 5.70 -5.76
CA THR A 79 -17.21 7.02 -5.89
C THR A 79 -18.26 7.10 -6.99
N LYS A 80 -18.17 6.25 -8.01
CA LYS A 80 -19.12 6.23 -9.14
C LYS A 80 -20.19 5.15 -9.04
N ALA A 81 -19.88 4.02 -8.42
CA ALA A 81 -20.75 2.85 -8.43
C ALA A 81 -21.53 2.66 -7.13
N VAL A 82 -21.10 3.27 -6.02
CA VAL A 82 -21.70 2.99 -4.70
C VAL A 82 -22.10 4.27 -3.97
N ALA A 83 -23.35 4.33 -3.53
CA ALA A 83 -23.86 5.40 -2.66
C ALA A 83 -23.84 4.92 -1.20
N VAL A 84 -22.76 5.21 -0.47
CA VAL A 84 -22.56 4.71 0.90
C VAL A 84 -23.02 5.67 2.01
N GLY A 85 -23.62 6.82 1.66
CA GLY A 85 -24.13 7.79 2.65
C GLY A 85 -23.05 8.42 3.54
N LEU A 86 -21.77 8.31 3.17
CA LEU A 86 -20.65 8.86 3.91
C LEU A 86 -20.27 10.25 3.36
N PRO A 87 -19.83 11.19 4.23
CA PRO A 87 -19.45 12.54 3.80
C PRO A 87 -18.13 12.55 3.01
N ARG A 88 -17.34 11.48 3.10
CA ARG A 88 -16.04 11.32 2.41
C ARG A 88 -15.83 9.87 2.04
N TYR A 89 -15.19 9.65 0.88
CA TYR A 89 -14.87 8.33 0.34
C TYR A 89 -13.39 7.95 0.56
N GLY A 90 -12.78 8.41 1.67
CA GLY A 90 -11.44 7.95 2.06
C GLY A 90 -11.49 6.49 2.53
N LEU A 91 -10.43 5.70 2.27
CA LEU A 91 -10.37 4.27 2.62
C LEU A 91 -10.82 4.02 4.07
N LYS A 92 -10.30 4.79 5.02
CA LYS A 92 -10.64 4.68 6.45
C LYS A 92 -12.11 4.97 6.77
N ALA A 93 -12.74 5.88 6.04
CA ALA A 93 -14.17 6.16 6.24
C ALA A 93 -15.04 4.98 5.76
N LEU A 94 -14.61 4.31 4.69
CA LEU A 94 -15.26 3.13 4.15
C LEU A 94 -15.08 1.88 5.01
N GLU A 95 -14.00 1.80 5.78
CA GLU A 95 -13.68 0.66 6.65
C GLU A 95 -14.82 0.29 7.62
N ALA A 96 -15.62 1.26 8.04
CA ALA A 96 -16.79 1.02 8.87
C ALA A 96 -17.85 0.08 8.23
N ILE A 97 -17.77 -0.13 6.91
CA ILE A 97 -18.72 -0.95 6.16
C ILE A 97 -18.24 -2.41 6.07
N TYR A 98 -16.97 -2.64 5.84
CA TYR A 98 -16.42 -3.95 5.49
C TYR A 98 -15.29 -4.45 6.38
N LEU A 99 -14.63 -3.57 7.16
CA LEU A 99 -13.53 -3.96 8.03
C LEU A 99 -14.07 -4.30 9.43
N PRO A 100 -13.68 -5.45 10.04
CA PRO A 100 -14.11 -5.79 11.39
C PRO A 100 -13.69 -4.72 12.41
N THR A 101 -14.58 -4.41 13.34
CA THR A 101 -14.34 -3.41 14.39
C THR A 101 -13.09 -3.79 15.21
N GLY A 102 -12.23 -2.82 15.50
CA GLY A 102 -11.02 -3.02 16.29
C GLY A 102 -9.81 -3.54 15.51
N THR A 103 -9.93 -3.76 14.19
CA THR A 103 -8.80 -4.21 13.36
C THR A 103 -7.69 -3.15 13.29
N ARG A 104 -8.07 -1.86 13.18
CA ARG A 104 -7.10 -0.76 13.11
C ARG A 104 -6.71 -0.26 14.49
N THR A 105 -5.43 -0.37 14.81
CA THR A 105 -4.82 0.13 16.04
C THR A 105 -3.52 0.89 15.72
N GLY A 106 -3.07 1.80 16.59
CA GLY A 106 -1.80 2.50 16.44
C GLY A 106 -1.88 3.71 15.51
N ILE A 107 -0.97 3.80 14.52
CA ILE A 107 -0.87 4.95 13.60
C ILE A 107 -2.21 5.17 12.88
N ALA A 108 -2.74 6.39 13.00
CA ALA A 108 -4.07 6.71 12.51
C ALA A 108 -4.10 7.28 11.08
N GLY A 109 -2.99 7.75 10.52
CA GLY A 109 -2.98 8.41 9.21
C GLY A 109 -1.66 8.36 8.45
N GLY A 110 -1.73 8.54 7.12
CA GLY A 110 -0.55 8.57 6.26
C GLY A 110 0.44 9.68 6.60
N GLY A 111 -0.04 10.84 7.07
CA GLY A 111 0.83 11.90 7.58
C GLY A 111 1.60 11.50 8.85
N GLU A 112 0.95 10.76 9.73
CA GLU A 112 1.59 10.23 10.95
C GLU A 112 2.65 9.17 10.61
N SER A 113 2.42 8.33 9.59
CA SER A 113 3.40 7.33 9.17
C SER A 113 4.67 7.96 8.61
N VAL A 114 4.58 9.10 7.93
CA VAL A 114 5.75 9.86 7.46
C VAL A 114 6.53 10.44 8.65
N VAL A 115 5.84 11.04 9.61
CA VAL A 115 6.48 11.55 10.85
C VAL A 115 7.12 10.41 11.63
N ALA A 116 6.45 9.27 11.75
CA ALA A 116 6.98 8.08 12.40
C ALA A 116 8.26 7.57 11.71
N PHE A 117 8.31 7.60 10.36
CA PHE A 117 9.52 7.21 9.63
C PHE A 117 10.71 8.15 9.91
N TYR A 118 10.49 9.48 9.94
CA TYR A 118 11.55 10.41 10.31
C TYR A 118 12.06 10.17 11.73
N ARG A 119 11.15 9.91 12.68
CA ARG A 119 11.53 9.59 14.05
C ARG A 119 12.29 8.26 14.14
N TYR A 120 11.89 7.26 13.37
CA TYR A 120 12.62 6.01 13.23
C TYR A 120 14.06 6.24 12.79
N GLN A 121 14.30 7.08 11.77
CA GLN A 121 15.65 7.42 11.34
C GLN A 121 16.47 8.14 12.42
N GLN A 122 15.86 9.03 13.19
CA GLN A 122 16.51 9.70 14.33
C GLN A 122 16.91 8.70 15.43
N LEU A 123 16.05 7.76 15.77
CA LEU A 123 16.35 6.72 16.76
C LEU A 123 17.49 5.82 16.31
N ARG A 124 17.52 5.45 15.02
CA ARG A 124 18.67 4.71 14.46
C ARG A 124 19.97 5.50 14.55
N ALA A 125 19.95 6.78 14.22
CA ALA A 125 21.12 7.65 14.31
C ALA A 125 21.63 7.82 15.75
N ALA A 126 20.73 7.77 16.73
CA ALA A 126 21.04 7.78 18.15
C ALA A 126 21.40 6.42 18.75
N ALA A 127 21.51 5.36 17.92
CA ALA A 127 21.76 3.98 18.32
C ALA A 127 20.70 3.39 19.31
N ASP A 128 19.50 3.95 19.34
CA ASP A 128 18.35 3.36 20.05
C ASP A 128 17.69 2.25 19.20
N ALA A 129 18.27 1.07 19.27
CA ALA A 129 17.80 -0.08 18.48
C ALA A 129 16.40 -0.54 18.89
N THR A 130 16.06 -0.45 20.18
CA THR A 130 14.74 -0.87 20.70
C THR A 130 13.65 0.06 20.20
N GLY A 131 13.77 1.36 20.43
CA GLY A 131 12.79 2.35 19.98
C GLY A 131 12.65 2.37 18.45
N ALA A 132 13.75 2.22 17.71
CA ALA A 132 13.71 2.10 16.25
C ALA A 132 12.92 0.87 15.80
N THR A 133 13.14 -0.30 16.42
CA THR A 133 12.43 -1.55 16.07
C THR A 133 10.93 -1.45 16.36
N GLU A 134 10.55 -0.92 17.51
CA GLU A 134 9.15 -0.72 17.88
C GLU A 134 8.42 0.21 16.88
N LEU A 135 9.07 1.30 16.52
CA LEU A 135 8.48 2.26 15.58
C LEU A 135 8.39 1.71 14.15
N LYS A 136 9.41 0.96 13.71
CA LYS A 136 9.37 0.21 12.44
C LYS A 136 8.19 -0.76 12.41
N ASN A 137 8.01 -1.56 13.45
CA ASN A 137 6.91 -2.52 13.54
C ASN A 137 5.54 -1.81 13.53
N SER A 138 5.43 -0.65 14.16
CA SER A 138 4.21 0.17 14.12
C SER A 138 3.88 0.65 12.71
N ILE A 139 4.89 1.09 11.93
CA ILE A 139 4.71 1.51 10.54
C ILE A 139 4.32 0.30 9.65
N LEU A 140 4.98 -0.83 9.84
CA LEU A 140 4.66 -2.05 9.10
C LEU A 140 3.23 -2.54 9.39
N GLY A 141 2.81 -2.55 10.66
CA GLY A 141 1.45 -2.91 11.03
C GLY A 141 0.39 -1.97 10.43
N TYR A 142 0.70 -0.67 10.37
CA TYR A 142 -0.16 0.29 9.67
C TYR A 142 -0.32 -0.06 8.18
N ASN A 143 0.78 -0.34 7.48
CA ASN A 143 0.76 -0.69 6.06
C ASN A 143 0.07 -2.04 5.80
N GLU A 144 0.25 -3.02 6.69
CA GLU A 144 -0.45 -4.32 6.62
C GLU A 144 -1.96 -4.12 6.67
N ILE A 145 -2.45 -3.30 7.60
CA ILE A 145 -3.88 -3.00 7.72
C ILE A 145 -4.40 -2.28 6.47
N ASP A 146 -3.65 -1.33 5.90
CA ASP A 146 -4.05 -0.64 4.68
C ASP A 146 -4.15 -1.61 3.48
N CYS A 147 -3.20 -2.55 3.33
CA CYS A 147 -3.27 -3.60 2.30
C CYS A 147 -4.46 -4.54 2.52
N TYR A 148 -4.67 -4.97 3.76
CA TYR A 148 -5.79 -5.84 4.11
C TYR A 148 -7.14 -5.15 3.89
N SER A 149 -7.26 -3.89 4.28
CA SER A 149 -8.44 -3.05 4.04
C SER A 149 -8.74 -2.91 2.54
N THR A 150 -7.71 -2.65 1.72
CA THR A 150 -7.86 -2.57 0.26
C THR A 150 -8.35 -3.89 -0.34
N LYS A 151 -7.83 -5.03 0.16
CA LYS A 151 -8.31 -6.35 -0.25
C LYS A 151 -9.77 -6.56 0.11
N LEU A 152 -10.17 -6.28 1.34
CA LEU A 152 -11.56 -6.44 1.78
C LEU A 152 -12.51 -5.50 1.04
N LEU A 153 -12.09 -4.28 0.73
CA LEU A 153 -12.86 -3.37 -0.10
C LEU A 153 -13.13 -3.96 -1.48
N ARG A 154 -12.09 -4.52 -2.13
CA ARG A 154 -12.26 -5.22 -3.42
C ARG A 154 -13.26 -6.36 -3.30
N ASP A 155 -13.11 -7.21 -2.28
CA ASP A 155 -13.97 -8.38 -2.09
C ASP A 155 -15.44 -7.96 -1.84
N TRP A 156 -15.64 -6.91 -1.04
CA TRP A 156 -16.96 -6.32 -0.82
C TRP A 156 -17.59 -5.77 -2.11
N LEU A 157 -16.80 -5.03 -2.93
CA LEU A 157 -17.29 -4.51 -4.21
C LEU A 157 -17.69 -5.63 -5.18
N LEU A 158 -16.94 -6.73 -5.22
CA LEU A 158 -17.27 -7.89 -6.06
C LEU A 158 -18.57 -8.55 -5.59
N ALA A 159 -18.77 -8.72 -4.30
CA ALA A 159 -20.00 -9.28 -3.74
C ALA A 159 -21.23 -8.43 -4.06
N LEU A 160 -21.11 -7.11 -4.23
CA LEU A 160 -22.22 -6.24 -4.65
C LEU A 160 -22.63 -6.46 -6.11
N VAL A 161 -21.75 -6.96 -6.96
CA VAL A 161 -22.05 -7.23 -8.38
C VAL A 161 -22.76 -8.58 -8.55
N GLU A 162 -22.53 -9.50 -7.61
CA GLU A 162 -23.09 -10.86 -7.63
C GLU A 162 -24.46 -10.96 -6.93
N SER A 163 -24.88 -9.90 -6.22
CA SER A 163 -26.13 -9.82 -5.49
C SER A 163 -27.25 -9.20 -6.34
#